data_ab13070ed615cd6e6f136b4d90c94291
#
_entry.id   ab13070ed615cd6e6f136b4d90c94291
#
_cell.length_a   1.000
_cell.length_b   1.000
_cell.length_c   1.000
_cell.angle_alpha   90.00
_cell.angle_beta   90.00
_cell.angle_gamma   90.00
#
_symmetry.space_group_name_H-M   'P 1'
#
loop_
_entity.id
_entity.type
_entity.pdbx_description
1 polymer ?
#
loop_
_entity_poly.entity_id
_entity_poly.type
_entity_poly.pdbx_seq_one_letter_code
_entity_poly.pdbx_strand_id
1 'polypeptide(L)'
;MGQLGPHARFLLGKRYVLADRDPLYTEGFREILKKRGVKVWRLPAKSPNLNAFAERFVLSIRTECLNRIVPLGEAHLRRAIGEFVQHYHHERNHQGIDNALIAAEGDQDGHGQVIRRDRLGGLLGFYHREAA
;
A
#
# COMPACT_ATOMS: atom_id res chain seq x y z
N MET A 1 23.70 -18.09 -5.84
CA MET A 1 22.56 -17.18 -6.14
C MET A 1 21.49 -17.41 -5.07
N GLY A 2 21.42 -16.53 -4.09
CA GLY A 2 20.41 -16.61 -3.05
C GLY A 2 19.02 -16.32 -3.63
N GLN A 3 18.13 -17.31 -3.59
CA GLN A 3 16.74 -17.12 -3.94
C GLN A 3 16.14 -16.03 -3.03
N LEU A 4 15.52 -15.05 -3.64
CA LEU A 4 14.73 -14.04 -2.95
C LEU A 4 13.63 -14.74 -2.17
N GLY A 5 13.72 -14.74 -0.85
CA GLY A 5 12.60 -15.16 -0.04
C GLY A 5 11.33 -14.37 -0.43
N PRO A 6 10.14 -14.94 -0.27
CA PRO A 6 8.87 -14.35 -0.72
C PRO A 6 8.66 -12.91 -0.21
N HIS A 7 9.31 -12.54 0.87
CA HIS A 7 9.19 -11.23 1.52
C HIS A 7 9.98 -10.09 0.85
N ALA A 8 10.83 -10.37 -0.15
CA ALA A 8 11.64 -9.34 -0.80
C ALA A 8 11.16 -8.99 -2.22
N ARG A 9 10.11 -9.64 -2.70
CA ARG A 9 9.56 -9.39 -4.04
C ARG A 9 9.01 -7.96 -4.22
N PHE A 10 8.52 -7.34 -3.16
CA PHE A 10 8.01 -5.97 -3.22
C PHE A 10 9.08 -4.92 -3.54
N LEU A 11 10.38 -5.24 -3.37
CA LEU A 11 11.50 -4.37 -3.71
C LEU A 11 11.97 -4.50 -5.15
N LEU A 12 11.44 -5.46 -5.91
CA LEU A 12 11.82 -5.64 -7.31
C LEU A 12 11.48 -4.39 -8.13
N GLY A 13 12.46 -3.88 -8.86
CA GLY A 13 12.33 -2.67 -9.68
C GLY A 13 12.34 -1.36 -8.90
N LYS A 14 12.44 -1.39 -7.56
CA LYS A 14 12.57 -0.17 -6.76
C LYS A 14 14.03 0.25 -6.66
N ARG A 15 14.28 1.55 -6.89
CA ARG A 15 15.62 2.13 -6.82
C ARG A 15 15.96 2.73 -5.46
N TYR A 16 14.92 3.20 -4.76
CA TYR A 16 15.06 3.95 -3.51
C TYR A 16 14.07 3.45 -2.47
N VAL A 17 14.50 3.44 -1.23
CA VAL A 17 13.66 3.27 -0.04
C VAL A 17 13.85 4.50 0.83
N LEU A 18 12.76 5.15 1.17
CA LEU A 18 12.75 6.19 2.19
C LEU A 18 12.58 5.51 3.54
N ALA A 19 13.51 5.74 4.44
CA ALA A 19 13.45 5.23 5.80
C ALA A 19 13.47 6.41 6.78
N ASP A 20 12.60 6.38 7.75
CA ASP A 20 12.67 7.26 8.89
C ASP A 20 13.83 6.88 9.81
N ARG A 21 13.93 7.51 10.99
CA ARG A 21 15.00 7.23 11.94
C ARG A 21 14.67 6.11 12.94
N ASP A 22 13.68 5.27 12.61
CA ASP A 22 13.31 4.16 13.46
C ASP A 22 14.51 3.22 13.68
N PRO A 23 14.79 2.81 14.91
CA PRO A 23 15.84 1.84 15.26
C PRO A 23 15.69 0.49 14.54
N LEU A 24 14.49 0.14 14.06
CA LEU A 24 14.25 -1.08 13.29
C LEU A 24 15.04 -1.12 11.97
N TYR A 25 15.40 0.04 11.40
CA TYR A 25 16.24 0.13 10.21
C TYR A 25 17.72 0.01 10.54
N THR A 26 18.12 -1.17 11.01
CA THR A 26 19.48 -1.49 11.41
C THR A 26 20.50 -1.37 10.27
N GLU A 27 21.79 -1.33 10.62
CA GLU A 27 22.88 -1.34 9.62
C GLU A 27 22.79 -2.58 8.73
N GLY A 28 22.56 -3.76 9.32
CA GLY A 28 22.38 -5.00 8.57
C GLY A 28 21.25 -4.95 7.56
N PHE A 29 20.13 -4.34 7.91
CA PHE A 29 19.02 -4.12 6.98
C PHE A 29 19.44 -3.25 5.78
N ARG A 30 20.17 -2.17 6.04
CA ARG A 30 20.68 -1.26 5.00
C ARG A 30 21.67 -1.95 4.07
N GLU A 31 22.55 -2.78 4.60
CA GLU A 31 23.48 -3.57 3.80
C GLU A 31 22.77 -4.56 2.86
N ILE A 32 21.71 -5.21 3.34
CA ILE A 32 20.89 -6.11 2.51
C ILE A 32 20.28 -5.35 1.33
N LEU A 33 19.74 -4.16 1.58
CA LEU A 33 19.17 -3.32 0.52
C LEU A 33 20.24 -2.86 -0.47
N LYS A 34 21.39 -2.41 0.02
CA LYS A 34 22.53 -1.97 -0.80
C LYS A 34 23.04 -3.10 -1.72
N LYS A 35 23.18 -4.33 -1.20
CA LYS A 35 23.55 -5.51 -2.00
C LYS A 35 22.56 -5.81 -3.13
N ARG A 36 21.33 -5.33 -3.03
CA ARG A 36 20.26 -5.46 -4.04
C ARG A 36 20.13 -4.23 -4.94
N GLY A 37 21.06 -3.30 -4.87
CA GLY A 37 21.06 -2.07 -5.68
C GLY A 37 20.01 -1.04 -5.25
N VAL A 38 19.40 -1.21 -4.08
CA VAL A 38 18.40 -0.28 -3.53
C VAL A 38 19.12 0.73 -2.64
N LYS A 39 18.97 2.02 -2.95
CA LYS A 39 19.51 3.12 -2.14
C LYS A 39 18.55 3.46 -1.01
N VAL A 40 19.05 3.50 0.19
CA VAL A 40 18.28 3.94 1.36
C VAL A 40 18.51 5.41 1.62
N TRP A 41 17.45 6.20 1.57
CA TRP A 41 17.48 7.61 1.96
C TRP A 41 16.89 7.76 3.35
N ARG A 42 17.71 8.20 4.29
CA ARG A 42 17.22 8.55 5.63
C ARG A 42 16.59 9.93 5.60
N LEU A 43 15.38 10.00 6.09
CA LEU A 43 14.70 11.27 6.23
C LEU A 43 15.39 12.13 7.30
N PRO A 44 15.50 13.44 7.08
CA PRO A 44 15.98 14.38 8.09
C PRO A 44 15.12 14.30 9.35
N ALA A 45 15.69 14.66 10.49
CA ALA A 45 14.91 14.74 11.71
C ALA A 45 13.83 15.83 11.58
N LYS A 46 12.65 15.56 12.14
CA LYS A 46 11.52 16.51 12.16
C LYS A 46 11.07 17.00 10.76
N SER A 47 11.04 16.10 9.80
CA SER A 47 10.58 16.39 8.42
C SER A 47 9.34 15.58 8.06
N PRO A 48 8.18 15.81 8.72
CA PRO A 48 6.97 15.01 8.53
C PRO A 48 6.46 15.05 7.09
N ASN A 49 6.60 16.18 6.40
CA ASN A 49 6.10 16.33 5.03
C ASN A 49 6.82 15.42 4.00
N LEU A 50 8.04 14.99 4.29
CA LEU A 50 8.81 14.13 3.37
C LEU A 50 8.33 12.68 3.37
N ASN A 51 7.52 12.27 4.35
CA ASN A 51 6.93 10.93 4.45
C ASN A 51 5.39 10.96 4.51
N ALA A 52 4.78 12.07 4.18
CA ALA A 52 3.34 12.28 4.33
C ALA A 52 2.48 11.24 3.63
N PHE A 53 2.91 10.73 2.47
CA PHE A 53 2.17 9.68 1.75
C PHE A 53 2.18 8.35 2.50
N ALA A 54 3.34 7.94 3.04
CA ALA A 54 3.45 6.71 3.81
C ALA A 54 2.67 6.82 5.14
N GLU A 55 2.76 7.95 5.83
CA GLU A 55 2.00 8.21 7.06
C GLU A 55 0.50 8.18 6.80
N ARG A 56 0.03 8.78 5.72
CA ARG A 56 -1.38 8.73 5.31
C ARG A 56 -1.83 7.30 5.02
N PHE A 57 -1.02 6.52 4.30
CA PHE A 57 -1.32 5.11 4.05
C PHE A 57 -1.42 4.31 5.34
N VAL A 58 -0.45 4.47 6.26
CA VAL A 58 -0.45 3.79 7.56
C VAL A 58 -1.67 4.17 8.39
N LEU A 59 -2.03 5.45 8.41
CA LEU A 59 -3.24 5.91 9.10
C LEU A 59 -4.50 5.28 8.48
N SER A 60 -4.60 5.29 7.16
CA SER A 60 -5.76 4.72 6.46
C SER A 60 -5.91 3.22 6.71
N ILE A 61 -4.84 2.43 6.55
CA ILE A 61 -4.95 0.98 6.79
C ILE A 61 -5.29 0.65 8.25
N ARG A 62 -4.78 1.42 9.20
CA ARG A 62 -5.13 1.23 10.60
C ARG A 62 -6.61 1.52 10.87
N THR A 63 -7.10 2.67 10.44
CA THR A 63 -8.45 3.14 10.78
C THR A 63 -9.55 2.45 9.96
N GLU A 64 -9.29 2.18 8.69
CA GLU A 64 -10.28 1.65 7.77
C GLU A 64 -10.29 0.11 7.70
N CYS A 65 -9.19 -0.55 8.10
CA CYS A 65 -9.05 -2.00 8.03
C CYS A 65 -8.66 -2.63 9.38
N LEU A 66 -7.43 -2.40 9.85
CA LEU A 66 -6.87 -3.18 10.96
C LEU A 66 -7.61 -3.01 12.29
N ASN A 67 -8.11 -1.81 12.59
CA ASN A 67 -8.90 -1.56 13.80
C ASN A 67 -10.34 -2.12 13.72
N ARG A 68 -10.75 -2.63 12.57
CA ARG A 68 -12.10 -3.15 12.32
C ARG A 68 -12.16 -4.65 12.15
N ILE A 69 -11.02 -5.32 12.19
CA ILE A 69 -10.92 -6.78 12.06
C ILE A 69 -10.20 -7.36 13.28
N VAL A 70 -10.51 -8.63 13.56
CA VAL A 70 -9.74 -9.44 14.49
C VAL A 70 -8.93 -10.44 13.66
N PRO A 71 -7.61 -10.27 13.52
CA PRO A 71 -6.80 -11.19 12.74
C PRO A 71 -6.76 -12.57 13.38
N LEU A 72 -7.16 -13.60 12.65
CA LEU A 72 -7.08 -14.99 13.07
C LEU A 72 -5.78 -15.64 12.56
N GLY A 73 -4.65 -15.13 13.02
CA GLY A 73 -3.34 -15.58 12.59
C GLY A 73 -2.73 -14.76 11.44
N GLU A 74 -1.48 -15.10 11.12
CA GLU A 74 -0.66 -14.35 10.15
C GLU A 74 -1.23 -14.39 8.72
N ALA A 75 -1.71 -15.54 8.29
CA ALA A 75 -2.26 -15.69 6.94
C ALA A 75 -3.50 -14.79 6.73
N HIS A 76 -4.38 -14.71 7.73
CA HIS A 76 -5.53 -13.81 7.68
C HIS A 76 -5.11 -12.34 7.65
N LEU A 77 -4.15 -11.96 8.49
CA LEU A 77 -3.60 -10.60 8.50
C LEU A 77 -2.98 -10.21 7.15
N ARG A 78 -2.16 -11.10 6.56
CA ARG A 78 -1.55 -10.87 5.23
C ARG A 78 -2.60 -10.69 4.14
N ARG A 79 -3.65 -11.50 4.17
CA ARG A 79 -4.76 -11.38 3.23
C ARG A 79 -5.46 -10.04 3.39
N ALA A 80 -5.80 -9.64 4.61
CA ALA A 80 -6.48 -8.38 4.89
C ALA A 80 -5.65 -7.18 4.41
N ILE A 81 -4.34 -7.17 4.65
CA ILE A 81 -3.43 -6.14 4.18
C ILE A 81 -3.39 -6.12 2.64
N GLY A 82 -3.30 -7.27 1.99
CA GLY A 82 -3.29 -7.38 0.53
C GLY A 82 -4.57 -6.83 -0.11
N GLU A 83 -5.72 -7.18 0.42
CA GLU A 83 -7.03 -6.67 -0.04
C GLU A 83 -7.13 -5.14 0.16
N PHE A 84 -6.64 -4.62 1.30
CA PHE A 84 -6.62 -3.19 1.55
C PHE A 84 -5.70 -2.44 0.58
N VAL A 85 -4.52 -2.98 0.28
CA VAL A 85 -3.57 -2.37 -0.68
C VAL A 85 -4.19 -2.26 -2.06
N GLN A 86 -4.88 -3.31 -2.53
CA GLN A 86 -5.60 -3.29 -3.81
C GLN A 86 -6.70 -2.21 -3.80
N HIS A 87 -7.52 -2.20 -2.76
CA HIS A 87 -8.56 -1.18 -2.60
C HIS A 87 -7.97 0.24 -2.57
N TYR A 88 -6.91 0.47 -1.81
CA TYR A 88 -6.28 1.78 -1.65
C TYR A 88 -5.75 2.36 -2.96
N HIS A 89 -5.14 1.54 -3.81
CA HIS A 89 -4.54 1.99 -5.05
C HIS A 89 -5.52 2.06 -6.23
N HIS A 90 -6.46 1.14 -6.32
CA HIS A 90 -7.28 0.96 -7.52
C HIS A 90 -8.76 1.32 -7.34
N GLU A 91 -9.23 1.44 -6.12
CA GLU A 91 -10.67 1.60 -5.84
C GLU A 91 -10.99 2.80 -4.95
N ARG A 92 -10.06 3.23 -4.11
CA ARG A 92 -10.28 4.32 -3.16
C ARG A 92 -10.00 5.67 -3.79
N ASN A 93 -10.99 6.57 -3.74
CA ASN A 93 -10.81 7.96 -4.15
C ASN A 93 -9.94 8.72 -3.16
N HIS A 94 -9.05 9.57 -3.66
CA HIS A 94 -8.11 10.35 -2.88
C HIS A 94 -8.35 11.85 -3.04
N GLN A 95 -8.81 12.52 -2.00
CA GLN A 95 -9.11 13.96 -2.02
C GLN A 95 -7.92 14.83 -2.43
N GLY A 96 -6.69 14.42 -2.08
CA GLY A 96 -5.48 15.15 -2.44
C GLY A 96 -5.13 15.14 -3.93
N ILE A 97 -5.83 14.35 -4.74
CA ILE A 97 -5.71 14.27 -6.21
C ILE A 97 -7.10 14.35 -6.85
N ASP A 98 -7.94 15.27 -6.40
CA ASP A 98 -9.28 15.56 -6.94
C ASP A 98 -10.21 14.32 -7.00
N ASN A 99 -10.15 13.49 -5.96
CA ASN A 99 -10.86 12.21 -5.85
C ASN A 99 -10.50 11.18 -6.94
N ALA A 100 -9.37 11.33 -7.61
CA ALA A 100 -8.88 10.33 -8.55
C ALA A 100 -8.36 9.08 -7.82
N LEU A 101 -8.24 7.99 -8.56
CA LEU A 101 -7.57 6.75 -8.11
C LEU A 101 -6.05 6.89 -8.29
N ILE A 102 -5.25 6.30 -7.40
CA ILE A 102 -3.78 6.31 -7.54
C ILE A 102 -3.35 5.53 -8.79
N ALA A 103 -3.99 4.39 -9.05
CA ALA A 103 -3.74 3.56 -10.21
C ALA A 103 -5.09 3.23 -10.88
N ALA A 104 -5.55 4.14 -11.73
CA ALA A 104 -6.75 3.89 -12.52
C ALA A 104 -6.44 2.87 -13.63
N GLU A 105 -7.09 1.73 -13.61
CA GLU A 105 -7.09 0.76 -14.70
C GLU A 105 -8.41 0.91 -15.47
N GLY A 106 -8.33 1.45 -16.68
CA GLY A 106 -9.45 1.53 -17.61
C GLY A 106 -10.23 2.84 -17.59
N ASP A 107 -11.12 2.94 -18.57
CA ASP A 107 -12.01 4.07 -18.78
C ASP A 107 -13.10 4.11 -17.70
N GLN A 108 -13.13 5.17 -16.93
CA GLN A 108 -14.15 5.38 -15.89
C GLN A 108 -15.46 5.94 -16.45
N ASP A 109 -15.48 6.28 -17.74
CA ASP A 109 -16.65 6.82 -18.44
C ASP A 109 -17.61 5.74 -18.99
N GLY A 110 -17.52 4.52 -18.49
CA GLY A 110 -18.41 3.43 -18.88
C GLY A 110 -19.89 3.80 -18.73
N HIS A 111 -20.70 3.47 -19.74
CA HIS A 111 -22.16 3.67 -19.72
C HIS A 111 -22.92 2.48 -19.10
N GLY A 112 -22.20 1.48 -18.59
CA GLY A 112 -22.78 0.28 -17.99
C GLY A 112 -23.47 0.50 -16.65
N GLN A 113 -24.07 -0.58 -16.13
CA GLN A 113 -24.72 -0.59 -14.83
C GLN A 113 -23.69 -0.30 -13.71
N VAL A 114 -24.09 0.50 -12.71
CA VAL A 114 -23.28 0.70 -11.51
C VAL A 114 -23.36 -0.56 -10.64
N ILE A 115 -22.21 -1.19 -10.43
CA ILE A 115 -22.09 -2.35 -9.54
C ILE A 115 -21.17 -2.02 -8.36
N ARG A 116 -21.43 -2.71 -7.25
CA ARG A 116 -20.62 -2.60 -6.04
C ARG A 116 -19.71 -3.81 -5.92
N ARG A 117 -18.41 -3.55 -5.75
CA ARG A 117 -17.43 -4.57 -5.37
C ARG A 117 -17.14 -4.45 -3.89
N ASP A 118 -17.28 -5.56 -3.18
CA ASP A 118 -16.98 -5.66 -1.76
C ASP A 118 -15.69 -6.45 -1.53
N ARG A 119 -14.87 -5.98 -0.57
CA ARG A 119 -13.72 -6.68 -0.05
C ARG A 119 -13.84 -6.87 1.46
N LEU A 120 -13.18 -7.88 2.00
CA LEU A 120 -13.18 -8.20 3.44
C LEU A 120 -14.59 -8.28 4.04
N GLY A 121 -15.48 -8.99 3.36
CA GLY A 121 -16.85 -9.18 3.83
C GLY A 121 -17.71 -7.91 3.83
N GLY A 122 -17.41 -6.96 2.96
CA GLY A 122 -18.12 -5.68 2.86
C GLY A 122 -17.53 -4.55 3.70
N LEU A 123 -16.41 -4.80 4.38
CA LEU A 123 -15.70 -3.76 5.13
C LEU A 123 -15.19 -2.64 4.21
N LEU A 124 -14.73 -3.02 3.01
CA LEU A 124 -14.29 -2.10 1.96
C LEU A 124 -15.22 -2.23 0.78
N GLY A 125 -15.80 -1.13 0.32
CA GLY A 125 -16.72 -1.09 -0.81
C GLY A 125 -16.23 -0.13 -1.89
N PHE A 126 -16.45 -0.51 -3.14
CA PHE A 126 -16.16 0.31 -4.31
C PHE A 126 -17.27 0.19 -5.33
N TYR A 127 -17.74 1.35 -5.83
CA TYR A 127 -18.73 1.41 -6.88
C TYR A 127 -18.05 1.73 -8.21
N HIS A 128 -18.32 0.94 -9.23
CA HIS A 128 -17.81 1.16 -10.58
C HIS A 128 -18.88 0.86 -11.61
N ARG A 129 -18.72 1.38 -12.82
CA ARG A 129 -19.56 1.02 -13.95
C ARG A 129 -18.98 -0.19 -14.65
N GLU A 130 -19.85 -1.12 -15.02
CA GLU A 130 -19.45 -2.26 -15.84
C GLU A 130 -19.11 -1.77 -17.25
N ALA A 131 -18.04 -2.31 -17.83
CA ALA A 131 -17.74 -2.06 -19.23
C ALA A 131 -18.89 -2.60 -20.11
N ALA A 132 -19.33 -1.78 -21.04
CA ALA A 132 -20.40 -2.18 -21.98
C ALA A 132 -19.92 -3.25 -22.96
#